data_1d6a03d7108095b646717ae71925d3e3
#
_entry.id   1d6a03d7108095b646717ae71925d3e3
#
_cell.length_a   1.000
_cell.length_b   1.000
_cell.length_c   1.000
_cell.angle_alpha   90.00
_cell.angle_beta   90.00
_cell.angle_gamma   90.00
#
_symmetry.space_group_name_H-M   'P 1'
#
loop_
_entity.id
_entity.type
_entity.pdbx_description
1 polymer ?
#
loop_
_entity_poly.entity_id
_entity_poly.type
_entity_poly.pdbx_seq_one_letter_code
_entity_poly.pdbx_strand_id
1 'polypeptide(L)'
;MSIKTFIFSQPDKPIVKEKKEIDQTYKKFRFEIIASVFISYAVFYLTRKNFSAAMPAMLTETSLTAEDFAIMSSIFYILYGAMKFVGGMLVDKINPKAMTGPVLIGVGIVNILFGFSDSVAAFYVLYSLNAILQGTSFPPMAKIMASWFSKTNGDAGGLSLKRRTISAAASRRC
;
A
#
# COMPACT_ATOMS: atom_id res chain seq x y z
N MET A 1 -15.65 14.81 -9.88
CA MET A 1 -15.59 13.49 -9.23
C MET A 1 -15.62 13.72 -7.73
N SER A 2 -16.62 13.20 -7.00
CA SER A 2 -16.76 13.50 -5.56
C SER A 2 -15.67 12.79 -4.77
N ILE A 3 -15.13 13.47 -3.73
CA ILE A 3 -14.10 12.92 -2.83
C ILE A 3 -14.57 11.60 -2.21
N LYS A 4 -15.85 11.49 -1.87
CA LYS A 4 -16.46 10.26 -1.33
C LYS A 4 -16.34 9.07 -2.31
N THR A 5 -16.46 9.31 -3.62
CA THR A 5 -16.35 8.28 -4.67
C THR A 5 -14.92 7.77 -4.85
N PHE A 6 -13.92 8.59 -4.50
CA PHE A 6 -12.52 8.22 -4.56
C PHE A 6 -12.08 7.39 -3.33
N ILE A 7 -12.60 7.72 -2.16
CA ILE A 7 -12.18 7.10 -0.88
C ILE A 7 -12.84 5.72 -0.67
N PHE A 8 -14.13 5.59 -0.99
CA PHE A 8 -14.86 4.34 -0.77
C PHE A 8 -14.86 3.45 -2.02
N SER A 9 -14.74 2.13 -1.79
CA SER A 9 -14.82 1.13 -2.86
C SER A 9 -16.19 1.21 -3.54
N GLN A 10 -16.19 1.38 -4.88
CA GLN A 10 -17.41 1.46 -5.69
C GLN A 10 -17.81 0.06 -6.21
N PRO A 11 -19.10 -0.22 -6.37
CA PRO A 11 -19.54 -1.45 -7.04
C PRO A 11 -19.07 -1.47 -8.50
N ASP A 12 -18.82 -2.68 -9.00
CA ASP A 12 -18.34 -2.90 -10.37
C ASP A 12 -19.33 -2.34 -11.39
N LYS A 13 -18.83 -1.55 -12.32
CA LYS A 13 -19.63 -1.03 -13.45
C LYS A 13 -19.90 -2.13 -14.49
N PRO A 14 -21.06 -2.10 -15.18
CA PRO A 14 -21.37 -3.07 -16.23
C PRO A 14 -20.34 -2.97 -17.38
N ILE A 15 -19.98 -4.12 -17.96
CA ILE A 15 -19.04 -4.22 -19.09
C ILE A 15 -19.77 -3.75 -20.36
N VAL A 16 -19.31 -2.64 -20.95
CA VAL A 16 -19.93 -1.98 -22.11
C VAL A 16 -19.08 -2.14 -23.39
N LYS A 17 -17.85 -2.71 -23.31
CA LYS A 17 -16.91 -2.76 -24.43
C LYS A 17 -16.73 -4.16 -25.00
N GLU A 18 -16.35 -4.25 -26.29
CA GLU A 18 -16.01 -5.51 -26.96
C GLU A 18 -14.79 -6.16 -26.35
N LYS A 19 -14.77 -7.52 -26.34
CA LYS A 19 -13.74 -8.34 -25.69
C LYS A 19 -12.31 -8.02 -26.17
N LYS A 20 -12.14 -7.67 -27.42
CA LYS A 20 -10.83 -7.40 -28.04
C LYS A 20 -10.22 -6.06 -27.61
N GLU A 21 -11.03 -5.02 -27.46
CA GLU A 21 -10.61 -3.72 -26.89
C GLU A 21 -10.29 -3.83 -25.40
N ILE A 22 -11.05 -4.67 -24.69
CA ILE A 22 -10.82 -4.95 -23.27
C ILE A 22 -9.46 -5.59 -23.08
N ASP A 23 -9.10 -6.60 -23.87
CA ASP A 23 -7.83 -7.35 -23.71
C ASP A 23 -6.59 -6.47 -23.97
N GLN A 24 -6.62 -5.58 -24.96
CA GLN A 24 -5.50 -4.67 -25.25
C GLN A 24 -5.36 -3.60 -24.16
N THR A 25 -6.45 -3.00 -23.76
CA THR A 25 -6.50 -1.99 -22.70
C THR A 25 -6.09 -2.60 -21.36
N TYR A 26 -6.51 -3.85 -21.09
CA TYR A 26 -6.18 -4.59 -19.89
C TYR A 26 -4.67 -4.87 -19.76
N LYS A 27 -4.00 -5.27 -20.86
CA LYS A 27 -2.55 -5.50 -20.87
C LYS A 27 -1.77 -4.22 -20.52
N LYS A 28 -2.18 -3.07 -21.10
CA LYS A 28 -1.55 -1.78 -20.82
C LYS A 28 -1.72 -1.38 -19.36
N PHE A 29 -2.95 -1.36 -18.83
CA PHE A 29 -3.20 -1.02 -17.44
C PHE A 29 -2.52 -1.97 -16.47
N ARG A 30 -2.42 -3.25 -16.80
CA ARG A 30 -1.74 -4.23 -15.98
C ARG A 30 -0.25 -3.91 -15.84
N PHE A 31 0.40 -3.52 -16.92
CA PHE A 31 1.81 -3.08 -16.88
C PHE A 31 1.98 -1.80 -16.04
N GLU A 32 1.14 -0.80 -16.26
CA GLU A 32 1.17 0.46 -15.50
C GLU A 32 0.98 0.22 -13.99
N ILE A 33 0.08 -0.67 -13.61
CA ILE A 33 -0.17 -1.02 -12.21
C ILE A 33 1.02 -1.76 -11.60
N ILE A 34 1.60 -2.73 -12.32
CA ILE A 34 2.81 -3.43 -11.86
C ILE A 34 3.94 -2.44 -11.63
N ALA A 35 4.21 -1.59 -12.62
CA ALA A 35 5.26 -0.59 -12.54
C ALA A 35 5.03 0.37 -11.36
N SER A 36 3.80 0.86 -11.19
CA SER A 36 3.46 1.75 -10.09
C SER A 36 3.63 1.10 -8.72
N VAL A 37 3.18 -0.15 -8.56
CA VAL A 37 3.34 -0.90 -7.31
C VAL A 37 4.81 -1.20 -7.04
N PHE A 38 5.57 -1.58 -8.06
CA PHE A 38 7.00 -1.86 -7.95
C PHE A 38 7.78 -0.60 -7.54
N ILE A 39 7.54 0.52 -8.20
CA ILE A 39 8.19 1.80 -7.87
C ILE A 39 7.82 2.23 -6.44
N SER A 40 6.55 2.17 -6.08
CA SER A 40 6.11 2.50 -4.72
C SER A 40 6.78 1.60 -3.68
N TYR A 41 6.86 0.31 -3.94
CA TYR A 41 7.53 -0.65 -3.05
C TYR A 41 9.03 -0.35 -2.92
N ALA A 42 9.70 -0.03 -4.03
CA ALA A 42 11.11 0.34 -4.03
C ALA A 42 11.36 1.61 -3.19
N VAL A 43 10.51 2.64 -3.33
CA VAL A 43 10.61 3.86 -2.53
C VAL A 43 10.39 3.56 -1.04
N PHE A 44 9.39 2.77 -0.66
CA PHE A 44 9.21 2.37 0.73
C PHE A 44 10.40 1.58 1.27
N TYR A 45 11.00 0.74 0.46
CA TYR A 45 12.17 -0.04 0.87
C TYR A 45 13.41 0.85 1.05
N LEU A 46 13.65 1.79 0.13
CA LEU A 46 14.73 2.76 0.24
C LEU A 46 14.59 3.62 1.50
N THR A 47 13.40 4.20 1.74
CA THR A 47 13.17 5.04 2.93
C THR A 47 13.31 4.27 4.25
N ARG A 48 13.08 2.97 4.25
CA ARG A 48 13.34 2.10 5.42
C ARG A 48 14.82 1.86 5.64
N LYS A 49 15.60 1.69 4.56
CA LYS A 49 17.03 1.40 4.63
C LYS A 49 17.88 2.63 4.92
N ASN A 50 17.37 3.84 4.66
CA ASN A 50 18.06 5.10 4.96
C ASN A 50 18.54 5.17 6.41
N PHE A 51 17.72 4.75 7.38
CA PHE A 51 18.08 4.71 8.79
C PHE A 51 19.31 3.84 9.06
N SER A 52 19.31 2.61 8.54
CA SER A 52 20.47 1.71 8.72
C SER A 52 21.71 2.20 7.98
N ALA A 53 21.54 2.87 6.83
CA ALA A 53 22.66 3.43 6.07
C ALA A 53 23.25 4.67 6.74
N ALA A 54 22.42 5.48 7.39
CA ALA A 54 22.85 6.68 8.10
C ALA A 54 23.46 6.39 9.48
N MET A 55 23.23 5.19 10.03
CA MET A 55 23.67 4.81 11.39
C MET A 55 25.13 5.14 11.69
N PRO A 56 26.15 4.81 10.84
CA PRO A 56 27.54 5.12 11.15
C PRO A 56 27.81 6.61 11.32
N ALA A 57 27.23 7.44 10.43
CA ALA A 57 27.36 8.90 10.52
C ALA A 57 26.62 9.47 11.74
N MET A 58 25.41 8.98 12.03
CA MET A 58 24.66 9.43 13.18
C MET A 58 25.32 9.12 14.51
N LEU A 59 26.00 7.99 14.64
CA LEU A 59 26.78 7.65 15.84
C LEU A 59 27.97 8.57 16.08
N THR A 60 28.51 9.20 15.04
CA THR A 60 29.66 10.12 15.16
C THR A 60 29.24 11.59 15.28
N GLU A 61 28.12 11.96 14.69
CA GLU A 61 27.70 13.35 14.57
C GLU A 61 26.59 13.76 15.55
N THR A 62 25.87 12.78 16.12
CA THR A 62 24.78 13.01 17.07
C THR A 62 25.07 12.36 18.42
N SER A 63 24.24 12.67 19.43
CA SER A 63 24.30 12.06 20.76
C SER A 63 23.64 10.68 20.84
N LEU A 64 23.29 10.06 19.70
CA LEU A 64 22.71 8.72 19.63
C LEU A 64 23.76 7.63 19.93
N THR A 65 23.34 6.66 20.71
CA THR A 65 24.16 5.49 21.05
C THR A 65 23.74 4.26 20.21
N ALA A 66 24.57 3.24 20.17
CA ALA A 66 24.22 1.97 19.53
C ALA A 66 23.01 1.30 20.21
N GLU A 67 22.80 1.54 21.51
CA GLU A 67 21.64 1.08 22.26
C GLU A 67 20.37 1.78 21.79
N ASP A 68 20.39 3.11 21.57
CA ASP A 68 19.27 3.85 21.01
C ASP A 68 18.84 3.29 19.65
N PHE A 69 19.79 2.97 18.77
CA PHE A 69 19.51 2.33 17.47
C PHE A 69 18.83 0.97 17.63
N ALA A 70 19.26 0.15 18.58
CA ALA A 70 18.64 -1.14 18.85
C ALA A 70 17.20 -0.99 19.35
N ILE A 71 16.97 -0.06 20.28
CA ILE A 71 15.63 0.24 20.83
C ILE A 71 14.70 0.80 19.72
N MET A 72 15.17 1.79 18.95
CA MET A 72 14.39 2.38 17.86
C MET A 72 14.02 1.33 16.81
N SER A 73 14.95 0.44 16.45
CA SER A 73 14.69 -0.64 15.51
C SER A 73 13.64 -1.62 16.05
N SER A 74 13.70 -1.96 17.33
CA SER A 74 12.73 -2.84 17.98
C SER A 74 11.33 -2.23 17.98
N ILE A 75 11.21 -0.96 18.38
CA ILE A 75 9.95 -0.20 18.33
C ILE A 75 9.41 -0.16 16.90
N PHE A 76 10.28 0.10 15.91
CA PHE A 76 9.90 0.14 14.51
C PHE A 76 9.24 -1.17 14.09
N TYR A 77 9.86 -2.32 14.31
CA TYR A 77 9.31 -3.60 13.87
C TYR A 77 8.02 -3.98 14.58
N ILE A 78 7.87 -3.66 15.85
CA ILE A 78 6.62 -3.89 16.63
C ILE A 78 5.48 -3.03 16.03
N LEU A 79 5.68 -1.73 15.88
CA LEU A 79 4.69 -0.82 15.32
C LEU A 79 4.35 -1.17 13.88
N TYR A 80 5.36 -1.46 13.06
CA TYR A 80 5.19 -1.88 11.68
C TYR A 80 4.35 -3.15 11.55
N GLY A 81 4.60 -4.15 12.39
CA GLY A 81 3.82 -5.40 12.42
C GLY A 81 2.37 -5.17 12.84
N ALA A 82 2.15 -4.40 13.90
CA ALA A 82 0.81 -4.05 14.37
C ALA A 82 0.03 -3.26 13.29
N MET A 83 0.69 -2.30 12.65
CA MET A 83 0.06 -1.48 11.62
C MET A 83 -0.19 -2.21 10.29
N LYS A 84 0.53 -3.28 9.99
CA LYS A 84 0.16 -4.19 8.89
C LYS A 84 -1.20 -4.84 9.12
N PHE A 85 -1.47 -5.26 10.35
CA PHE A 85 -2.76 -5.85 10.69
C PHE A 85 -3.90 -4.82 10.58
N VAL A 86 -3.70 -3.63 11.16
CA VAL A 86 -4.66 -2.51 11.06
C VAL A 86 -4.87 -2.10 9.59
N GLY A 87 -3.81 -1.99 8.81
CA GLY A 87 -3.86 -1.68 7.38
C GLY A 87 -4.64 -2.73 6.57
N GLY A 88 -4.53 -4.01 6.95
CA GLY A 88 -5.33 -5.09 6.37
C GLY A 88 -6.84 -4.90 6.58
N MET A 89 -7.25 -4.53 7.79
CA MET A 89 -8.66 -4.23 8.10
C MET A 89 -9.16 -2.96 7.38
N LEU A 90 -8.32 -1.94 7.27
CA LEU A 90 -8.67 -0.68 6.61
C LEU A 90 -8.85 -0.85 5.09
N VAL A 91 -8.02 -1.65 4.46
CA VAL A 91 -8.05 -1.82 3.00
C VAL A 91 -9.33 -2.50 2.51
N ASP A 92 -10.07 -3.18 3.38
CA ASP A 92 -11.36 -3.77 3.03
C ASP A 92 -12.49 -2.73 2.92
N LYS A 93 -12.33 -1.60 3.62
CA LYS A 93 -13.32 -0.51 3.65
C LYS A 93 -12.92 0.67 2.75
N ILE A 94 -11.63 0.88 2.54
CA ILE A 94 -11.08 2.05 1.82
C ILE A 94 -10.53 1.60 0.47
N ASN A 95 -10.64 2.47 -0.54
CA ASN A 95 -10.05 2.21 -1.86
C ASN A 95 -8.51 2.12 -1.74
N PRO A 96 -7.90 1.00 -2.17
CA PRO A 96 -6.45 0.80 -2.06
C PRO A 96 -5.61 1.91 -2.70
N LYS A 97 -6.08 2.50 -3.81
CA LYS A 97 -5.39 3.62 -4.48
C LYS A 97 -5.41 4.89 -3.64
N ALA A 98 -6.53 5.19 -2.99
CA ALA A 98 -6.68 6.35 -2.12
C ALA A 98 -5.82 6.22 -0.85
N MET A 99 -5.50 5.01 -0.42
CA MET A 99 -4.69 4.74 0.76
C MET A 99 -3.19 4.83 0.47
N THR A 100 -2.73 4.33 -0.68
CA THR A 100 -1.29 4.23 -1.01
C THR A 100 -0.65 5.61 -1.21
N GLY A 101 -1.31 6.53 -1.91
CA GLY A 101 -0.78 7.86 -2.22
C GLY A 101 -0.44 8.70 -0.98
N PRO A 102 -1.42 8.98 -0.10
CA PRO A 102 -1.19 9.74 1.13
C PRO A 102 -0.13 9.13 2.05
N VAL A 103 -0.10 7.79 2.16
CA VAL A 103 0.91 7.08 2.95
C VAL A 103 2.32 7.31 2.39
N LEU A 104 2.48 7.25 1.06
CA LEU A 104 3.77 7.49 0.41
C LEU A 104 4.26 8.92 0.64
N ILE A 105 3.37 9.91 0.50
CA ILE A 105 3.69 11.32 0.78
C ILE A 105 4.07 11.50 2.25
N GLY A 106 3.30 10.91 3.17
CA GLY A 106 3.59 10.97 4.61
C GLY A 106 4.94 10.39 4.97
N VAL A 107 5.30 9.23 4.41
CA VAL A 107 6.62 8.63 4.59
C VAL A 107 7.72 9.54 4.06
N GLY A 108 7.53 10.18 2.90
CA GLY A 108 8.48 11.14 2.35
C GLY A 108 8.71 12.32 3.29
N ILE A 109 7.63 12.94 3.77
CA ILE A 109 7.69 14.08 4.71
C ILE A 109 8.42 13.68 6.00
N VAL A 110 8.05 12.54 6.60
CA VAL A 110 8.68 12.06 7.84
C VAL A 110 10.18 11.80 7.64
N ASN A 111 10.60 11.24 6.50
CA ASN A 111 12.02 11.02 6.21
C ASN A 111 12.78 12.35 6.02
N ILE A 112 12.15 13.35 5.40
CA ILE A 112 12.75 14.69 5.28
C ILE A 112 12.93 15.32 6.67
N LEU A 113 11.88 15.31 7.50
CA LEU A 113 11.95 15.84 8.87
C LEU A 113 12.99 15.09 9.72
N PHE A 114 13.12 13.77 9.52
CA PHE A 114 14.14 12.95 10.17
C PHE A 114 15.55 13.44 9.82
N GLY A 115 15.82 13.78 8.56
CA GLY A 115 17.12 14.29 8.10
C GLY A 115 17.46 15.70 8.61
N PHE A 116 16.49 16.48 9.07
CA PHE A 116 16.69 17.81 9.67
C PHE A 116 16.64 17.79 11.20
N SER A 117 16.52 16.64 11.81
CA SER A 117 16.42 16.51 13.27
C SER A 117 17.78 16.33 13.91
N ASP A 118 17.99 17.01 15.04
CA ASP A 118 19.21 16.92 15.87
C ASP A 118 18.93 16.35 17.27
N SER A 119 17.65 16.19 17.63
CA SER A 119 17.25 15.71 18.95
C SER A 119 16.98 14.21 18.97
N VAL A 120 17.52 13.52 19.97
CA VAL A 120 17.26 12.09 20.22
C VAL A 120 15.77 11.78 20.29
N ALA A 121 15.00 12.62 21.03
CA ALA A 121 13.55 12.44 21.14
C ALA A 121 12.84 12.57 19.78
N ALA A 122 13.28 13.51 18.94
CA ALA A 122 12.72 13.69 17.60
C ALA A 122 13.00 12.45 16.72
N PHE A 123 14.18 11.86 16.79
CA PHE A 123 14.51 10.62 16.09
C PHE A 123 13.58 9.47 16.49
N TYR A 124 13.34 9.26 17.79
CA TYR A 124 12.42 8.23 18.29
C TYR A 124 10.99 8.44 17.74
N VAL A 125 10.47 9.67 17.82
CA VAL A 125 9.10 9.98 17.39
C VAL A 125 8.96 9.82 15.88
N LEU A 126 9.86 10.40 15.10
CA LEU A 126 9.79 10.37 13.64
C LEU A 126 9.98 8.96 13.09
N TYR A 127 10.89 8.17 13.69
CA TYR A 127 11.09 6.80 13.25
C TYR A 127 9.91 5.89 13.60
N SER A 128 9.28 6.12 14.77
CA SER A 128 8.03 5.45 15.13
C SER A 128 6.88 5.81 14.20
N LEU A 129 6.74 7.09 13.85
CA LEU A 129 5.74 7.56 12.89
C LEU A 129 5.97 6.97 11.50
N ASN A 130 7.23 6.85 11.07
CA ASN A 130 7.60 6.18 9.82
C ASN A 130 7.17 4.70 9.83
N ALA A 131 7.35 3.99 10.96
CA ALA A 131 6.90 2.61 11.13
C ALA A 131 5.38 2.46 10.97
N ILE A 132 4.61 3.36 11.58
CA ILE A 132 3.14 3.40 11.49
C ILE A 132 2.69 3.58 10.04
N LEU A 133 3.24 4.56 9.35
CA LEU A 133 2.91 4.84 7.96
C LEU A 133 3.30 3.67 7.04
N GLN A 134 4.51 3.18 7.16
CA GLN A 134 5.00 2.06 6.33
C GLN A 134 4.25 0.74 6.60
N GLY A 135 3.83 0.49 7.85
CA GLY A 135 3.04 -0.69 8.19
C GLY A 135 1.71 -0.74 7.45
N THR A 136 1.07 0.41 7.25
CA THR A 136 -0.21 0.51 6.51
C THR A 136 -0.06 0.44 4.99
N SER A 137 1.16 0.52 4.43
CA SER A 137 1.40 0.59 2.98
C SER A 137 1.26 -0.73 2.24
N PHE A 138 1.64 -1.84 2.87
CA PHE A 138 1.69 -3.15 2.20
C PHE A 138 0.32 -3.74 1.85
N PRO A 139 -0.71 -3.73 2.75
CA PRO A 139 -2.00 -4.34 2.46
C PRO A 139 -2.70 -3.77 1.20
N PRO A 140 -2.75 -2.45 0.97
CA PRO A 140 -3.36 -1.92 -0.25
C PRO A 140 -2.62 -2.33 -1.52
N MET A 141 -1.29 -2.41 -1.50
CA MET A 141 -0.50 -2.90 -2.62
C MET A 141 -0.79 -4.37 -2.93
N ALA A 142 -0.83 -5.22 -1.90
CA ALA A 142 -1.18 -6.63 -2.04
C ALA A 142 -2.59 -6.82 -2.62
N LYS A 143 -3.57 -6.03 -2.17
CA LYS A 143 -4.94 -6.08 -2.68
C LYS A 143 -5.03 -5.63 -4.14
N ILE A 144 -4.32 -4.58 -4.53
CA ILE A 144 -4.22 -4.15 -5.94
C ILE A 144 -3.64 -5.29 -6.79
N MET A 145 -2.52 -5.85 -6.38
CA MET A 145 -1.87 -6.97 -7.09
C MET A 145 -2.82 -8.16 -7.21
N ALA A 146 -3.42 -8.61 -6.12
CA ALA A 146 -4.37 -9.73 -6.12
C ALA A 146 -5.56 -9.48 -7.05
N SER A 147 -6.13 -8.28 -7.06
CA SER A 147 -7.28 -7.95 -7.90
C SER A 147 -6.97 -7.99 -9.41
N TRP A 148 -5.72 -7.69 -9.80
CA TRP A 148 -5.30 -7.65 -11.20
C TRP A 148 -4.68 -8.95 -11.70
N PHE A 149 -4.12 -9.78 -10.80
CA PHE A 149 -3.43 -11.03 -11.17
C PHE A 149 -4.24 -12.29 -10.92
N SER A 150 -5.11 -12.30 -9.92
CA SER A 150 -5.97 -13.46 -9.60
C SER A 150 -6.91 -13.85 -10.74
N LYS A 151 -7.24 -12.91 -11.65
CA LYS A 151 -8.10 -13.18 -12.81
C LYS A 151 -7.40 -13.85 -13.99
N THR A 152 -6.08 -14.08 -13.92
CA THR A 152 -5.32 -14.61 -15.06
C THR A 152 -5.14 -16.13 -15.01
N ASN A 153 -5.33 -16.76 -13.86
CA ASN A 153 -5.04 -18.20 -13.69
C ASN A 153 -6.30 -19.08 -13.57
N GLY A 154 -7.46 -18.60 -13.96
CA GLY A 154 -8.59 -19.47 -13.89
C GLY A 154 -9.86 -18.93 -14.52
N ASP A 155 -10.27 -19.60 -15.58
CA ASP A 155 -11.67 -19.63 -16.04
C ASP A 155 -12.68 -20.00 -14.92
N ALA A 156 -12.20 -20.50 -13.78
CA ALA A 156 -12.99 -20.86 -12.63
C ALA A 156 -13.59 -19.65 -11.88
N GLY A 157 -12.85 -18.53 -11.73
CA GLY A 157 -13.35 -17.32 -11.05
C GLY A 157 -14.32 -16.50 -11.90
N GLY A 158 -14.07 -16.43 -13.22
CA GLY A 158 -14.96 -15.79 -14.18
C GLY A 158 -16.30 -16.51 -14.36
N LEU A 159 -16.29 -17.84 -14.30
CA LEU A 159 -17.48 -18.68 -14.34
C LEU A 159 -18.35 -18.52 -13.08
N SER A 160 -17.75 -18.35 -11.91
CA SER A 160 -18.46 -18.16 -10.64
C SER A 160 -19.25 -16.82 -10.61
N LEU A 161 -18.63 -15.72 -11.07
CA LEU A 161 -19.30 -14.43 -11.18
C LEU A 161 -20.37 -14.41 -12.28
N LYS A 162 -20.09 -15.03 -13.44
CA LYS A 162 -21.06 -15.16 -14.53
C LYS A 162 -22.25 -16.03 -14.12
N ARG A 163 -22.03 -17.08 -13.34
CA ARG A 163 -23.09 -17.94 -12.78
C ARG A 163 -23.98 -17.18 -11.79
N ARG A 164 -23.41 -16.35 -10.91
CA ARG A 164 -24.17 -15.52 -9.96
C ARG A 164 -25.03 -14.47 -10.67
N THR A 165 -24.51 -13.83 -11.72
CA THR A 165 -25.23 -12.81 -12.49
C THR A 165 -26.37 -13.42 -13.32
N ILE A 166 -26.17 -14.59 -13.92
CA ILE A 166 -27.18 -15.31 -14.67
C ILE A 166 -28.28 -15.85 -13.74
N SER A 167 -27.91 -16.39 -12.56
CA SER A 167 -28.85 -16.87 -11.55
C SER A 167 -29.71 -15.73 -10.99
N ALA A 168 -29.13 -14.57 -10.74
CA ALA A 168 -29.86 -13.38 -10.28
C ALA A 168 -30.79 -12.79 -11.35
N ALA A 169 -30.43 -12.90 -12.64
CA ALA A 169 -31.27 -12.47 -13.75
C ALA A 169 -32.43 -13.46 -14.02
N ALA A 170 -32.22 -14.74 -13.83
CA ALA A 170 -33.26 -15.78 -13.98
C ALA A 170 -34.30 -15.71 -12.85
N SER A 171 -33.88 -15.41 -11.62
CA SER A 171 -34.77 -15.26 -10.46
C SER A 171 -35.71 -14.04 -10.51
N ARG A 172 -35.49 -13.09 -11.41
CA ARG A 172 -36.36 -11.90 -11.58
C ARG A 172 -37.40 -12.05 -12.71
N ARG A 173 -37.52 -13.23 -13.33
CA ARG A 173 -38.48 -13.53 -14.39
C ARG A 173 -39.54 -14.58 -14.03
N CYS A 174 -39.63 -14.95 -12.74
CA CYS A 174 -40.74 -15.76 -12.19
C CYS A 174 -41.54 -14.90 -11.24
#